data_01e0add07c7fde9682e09b07dc2a2de7
#
_entry.id   01e0add07c7fde9682e09b07dc2a2de7
#
_cell.length_a   1.000
_cell.length_b   1.000
_cell.length_c   1.000
_cell.angle_alpha   90.00
_cell.angle_beta   90.00
_cell.angle_gamma   90.00
#
_symmetry.space_group_name_H-M   'P 1'
#
loop_
_entity.id
_entity.type
_entity.pdbx_description
1 polymer ?
#
loop_
_entity_poly.entity_id
_entity_poly.type
_entity_poly.pdbx_seq_one_letter_code
_entity_poly.pdbx_strand_id
1 'polypeptide(L)'
;WIGFIVALVVLNILGCVWLLWWTGRRRPGDPAPEDTSHVWDGDLTEYNKPLPKWWINLFYITIFFSIGYIAWYGGLGVIPGYAKWSSTGEHDQVKAVQDKKLEATFAPFANQPIDQLAKDPKALALGQSIFNNTCATCHGSTGQGAIGYPNLSDDIWHWGGTPDLVLQTVLDGREGVMPEWGTALTN
;
A
#
# COMPACT_ATOMS: atom_id res chain seq x y z
N TRP A 1 0.92 3.89 22.79
CA TRP A 1 1.83 3.71 21.64
C TRP A 1 2.21 5.04 20.98
N ILE A 2 1.26 5.97 20.76
CA ILE A 2 1.53 7.26 20.09
C ILE A 2 2.63 8.05 20.82
N GLY A 3 2.52 8.22 22.14
CA GLY A 3 3.54 8.94 22.92
C GLY A 3 4.93 8.33 22.82
N PHE A 4 5.01 7.00 22.75
CA PHE A 4 6.28 6.29 22.55
C PHE A 4 6.89 6.60 21.17
N ILE A 5 6.08 6.56 20.10
CA ILE A 5 6.54 6.88 18.75
C ILE A 5 7.01 8.33 18.66
N VAL A 6 6.24 9.27 19.21
CA VAL A 6 6.61 10.70 19.25
C VAL A 6 7.93 10.90 19.98
N ALA A 7 8.11 10.29 21.15
CA ALA A 7 9.34 10.36 21.91
C ALA A 7 10.53 9.82 21.10
N LEU A 8 10.37 8.68 20.45
CA LEU A 8 11.42 8.11 19.58
C LEU A 8 11.81 9.05 18.45
N VAL A 9 10.83 9.63 17.73
CA VAL A 9 11.07 10.55 16.62
C VAL A 9 11.83 11.79 17.10
N VAL A 10 11.38 12.42 18.19
CA VAL A 10 12.01 13.62 18.76
C VAL A 10 13.44 13.32 19.23
N LEU A 11 13.62 12.22 19.97
CA LEU A 11 14.95 11.82 20.46
C LEU A 11 15.91 11.51 19.33
N ASN A 12 15.45 10.85 18.24
CA ASN A 12 16.29 10.60 17.08
C ASN A 12 16.71 11.89 16.37
N ILE A 13 15.77 12.81 16.14
CA ILE A 13 16.09 14.12 15.52
C ILE A 13 17.11 14.88 16.38
N LEU A 14 16.87 14.97 17.68
CA LEU A 14 17.78 15.63 18.61
C LEU A 14 19.14 14.93 18.66
N GLY A 15 19.17 13.61 18.66
CA GLY A 15 20.36 12.79 18.59
C GLY A 15 21.18 13.05 17.33
N CYS A 16 20.51 13.12 16.16
CA CYS A 16 21.16 13.45 14.89
C CYS A 16 21.77 14.86 14.90
N VAL A 17 21.02 15.86 15.39
CA VAL A 17 21.53 17.24 15.53
C VAL A 17 22.74 17.27 16.44
N TRP A 18 22.65 16.59 17.58
CA TRP A 18 23.76 16.53 18.55
C TRP A 18 25.00 15.84 17.95
N LEU A 19 24.83 14.71 17.27
CA LEU A 19 25.93 13.99 16.62
C LEU A 19 26.60 14.84 15.54
N LEU A 20 25.82 15.51 14.69
CA LEU A 20 26.36 16.39 13.65
C LEU A 20 27.15 17.56 14.25
N TRP A 21 26.62 18.16 15.31
CA TRP A 21 27.32 19.22 16.02
C TRP A 21 28.62 18.71 16.71
N TRP A 22 28.52 17.51 17.29
CA TRP A 22 29.68 16.90 17.99
C TRP A 22 30.77 16.49 17.00
N THR A 23 30.44 15.83 15.91
CA THR A 23 31.41 15.29 14.94
C THR A 23 31.85 16.29 13.88
N GLY A 24 31.07 17.35 13.65
CA GLY A 24 31.38 18.38 12.67
C GLY A 24 32.44 19.40 13.10
N ARG A 25 32.89 19.37 14.35
CA ARG A 25 33.87 20.33 14.91
C ARG A 25 35.08 19.61 15.42
N ARG A 26 36.25 20.09 15.03
CA ARG A 26 37.50 19.73 15.68
C ARG A 26 37.59 20.42 17.05
N ARG A 27 38.05 19.69 18.05
CA ARG A 27 38.23 20.19 19.41
C ARG A 27 39.71 20.42 19.72
N PRO A 28 40.02 21.34 20.66
CA PRO A 28 41.34 21.40 21.23
C PRO A 28 41.66 20.04 21.88
N GLY A 29 42.66 19.36 21.39
CA GLY A 29 43.08 18.03 21.88
C GLY A 29 42.70 16.86 20.96
N ASP A 30 41.93 17.10 19.88
CA ASP A 30 41.74 16.07 18.86
C ASP A 30 43.10 15.74 18.20
N PRO A 31 43.40 14.46 17.96
CA PRO A 31 44.63 14.06 17.29
C PRO A 31 44.73 14.73 15.92
N ALA A 32 45.97 14.99 15.47
CA ALA A 32 46.22 15.50 14.12
C ALA A 32 45.51 14.60 13.08
N PRO A 33 45.12 15.15 11.93
CA PRO A 33 44.54 14.34 10.85
C PRO A 33 45.64 13.43 10.29
N GLU A 34 45.76 12.26 10.89
CA GLU A 34 46.70 11.21 10.54
C GLU A 34 45.93 9.99 10.04
N ASP A 35 46.65 9.04 9.52
CA ASP A 35 46.17 7.71 9.20
C ASP A 35 45.61 7.05 10.49
N THR A 36 44.44 6.40 10.37
CA THR A 36 43.81 5.72 11.52
C THR A 36 44.54 4.46 11.94
N SER A 37 45.65 4.10 11.30
CA SER A 37 46.36 2.83 11.46
C SER A 37 45.54 1.56 11.16
N HIS A 38 44.29 1.70 10.78
CA HIS A 38 43.48 0.59 10.32
C HIS A 38 43.73 0.34 8.81
N VAL A 39 44.09 -0.88 8.45
CA VAL A 39 44.44 -1.27 7.10
C VAL A 39 43.36 -2.20 6.56
N TRP A 40 42.73 -1.79 5.44
CA TRP A 40 41.79 -2.59 4.66
C TRP A 40 42.52 -3.26 3.49
N ASP A 41 42.19 -4.49 3.15
CA ASP A 41 42.75 -5.25 2.02
C ASP A 41 44.30 -5.29 1.93
N GLY A 42 44.98 -4.97 3.02
CA GLY A 42 46.46 -5.03 3.15
C GLY A 42 47.21 -3.76 2.79
N ASP A 43 46.61 -2.79 2.12
CA ASP A 43 47.28 -1.57 1.65
C ASP A 43 46.45 -0.28 1.70
N LEU A 44 45.15 -0.35 2.00
CA LEU A 44 44.26 0.80 2.07
C LEU A 44 44.14 1.29 3.51
N THR A 45 44.54 2.51 3.77
CA THR A 45 44.42 3.16 5.06
C THR A 45 43.40 4.31 5.03
N GLU A 46 42.75 4.55 6.17
CA GLU A 46 41.81 5.66 6.33
C GLU A 46 42.51 6.89 6.86
N TYR A 47 42.20 8.04 6.30
CA TYR A 47 42.68 9.31 6.79
C TYR A 47 41.63 10.00 7.68
N ASN A 48 41.90 10.20 8.94
CA ASN A 48 40.98 10.79 9.92
C ASN A 48 40.75 12.28 9.67
N LYS A 49 39.84 12.57 8.71
CA LYS A 49 39.39 13.94 8.42
C LYS A 49 37.99 14.19 8.95
N PRO A 50 37.69 15.41 9.39
CA PRO A 50 36.29 15.80 9.65
C PRO A 50 35.45 15.69 8.39
N LEU A 51 34.15 15.46 8.59
CA LEU A 51 33.19 15.38 7.51
C LEU A 51 33.22 16.63 6.60
N PRO A 52 33.07 16.47 5.27
CA PRO A 52 33.01 17.61 4.35
C PRO A 52 31.86 18.55 4.72
N LYS A 53 32.10 19.87 4.68
CA LYS A 53 31.11 20.88 5.05
C LYS A 53 29.82 20.79 4.23
N TRP A 54 29.93 20.48 2.94
CA TRP A 54 28.76 20.34 2.07
C TRP A 54 27.88 19.18 2.52
N TRP A 55 28.47 18.08 2.98
CA TRP A 55 27.74 16.89 3.45
C TRP A 55 27.02 17.17 4.77
N ILE A 56 27.69 17.85 5.71
CA ILE A 56 27.09 18.28 6.98
C ILE A 56 25.91 19.22 6.70
N ASN A 57 26.10 20.19 5.81
CA ASN A 57 25.03 21.14 5.43
C ASN A 57 23.84 20.42 4.78
N LEU A 58 24.09 19.45 3.89
CA LEU A 58 23.04 18.64 3.30
C LEU A 58 22.23 17.92 4.38
N PHE A 59 22.90 17.36 5.37
CA PHE A 59 22.24 16.65 6.47
C PHE A 59 21.38 17.60 7.32
N TYR A 60 21.86 18.79 7.64
CA TYR A 60 21.01 19.81 8.29
C TYR A 60 19.81 20.20 7.45
N ILE A 61 19.96 20.36 6.14
CA ILE A 61 18.84 20.63 5.24
C ILE A 61 17.79 19.52 5.32
N THR A 62 18.18 18.25 5.33
CA THR A 62 17.24 17.14 5.48
C THR A 62 16.52 17.13 6.83
N ILE A 63 17.19 17.53 7.91
CA ILE A 63 16.57 17.67 9.24
C ILE A 63 15.53 18.80 9.21
N PHE A 64 15.86 19.98 8.68
CA PHE A 64 14.93 21.09 8.57
C PHE A 64 13.73 20.73 7.69
N PHE A 65 13.99 20.04 6.56
CA PHE A 65 12.92 19.52 5.69
C PHE A 65 12.01 18.57 6.46
N SER A 66 12.57 17.62 7.22
CA SER A 66 11.79 16.65 8.02
C SER A 66 10.91 17.34 9.06
N ILE A 67 11.42 18.33 9.76
CA ILE A 67 10.65 19.11 10.73
C ILE A 67 9.51 19.88 10.03
N GLY A 68 9.81 20.54 8.91
CA GLY A 68 8.81 21.25 8.10
C GLY A 68 7.74 20.30 7.56
N TYR A 69 8.13 19.13 7.08
CA TYR A 69 7.24 18.10 6.58
C TYR A 69 6.29 17.57 7.69
N ILE A 70 6.83 17.26 8.87
CA ILE A 70 6.05 16.81 10.03
C ILE A 70 5.06 17.90 10.47
N ALA A 71 5.49 19.17 10.49
CA ALA A 71 4.62 20.28 10.83
C ALA A 71 3.49 20.48 9.80
N TRP A 72 3.80 20.28 8.52
CA TRP A 72 2.82 20.47 7.43
C TRP A 72 1.81 19.32 7.35
N TYR A 73 2.29 18.07 7.32
CA TYR A 73 1.43 16.89 7.11
C TYR A 73 0.94 16.23 8.40
N GLY A 74 1.60 16.52 9.55
CA GLY A 74 1.21 15.94 10.84
C GLY A 74 1.73 14.51 11.01
N GLY A 75 3.00 14.33 11.29
CA GLY A 75 3.60 13.00 11.52
C GLY A 75 3.55 12.52 12.98
N LEU A 76 2.99 13.31 13.90
CA LEU A 76 3.02 13.02 15.35
C LEU A 76 1.70 12.45 15.89
N GLY A 77 0.86 11.88 15.03
CA GLY A 77 -0.33 11.10 15.38
C GLY A 77 -1.47 11.85 16.06
N VAL A 78 -1.20 12.56 17.15
CA VAL A 78 -2.20 13.34 17.92
C VAL A 78 -2.27 14.81 17.52
N ILE A 79 -1.27 15.31 16.83
CA ILE A 79 -1.20 16.71 16.39
C ILE A 79 -1.45 16.72 14.88
N PRO A 80 -2.64 17.22 14.44
CA PRO A 80 -2.88 17.36 13.01
C PRO A 80 -1.90 18.39 12.44
N GLY A 81 -1.30 18.08 11.30
CA GLY A 81 -0.47 19.03 10.57
C GLY A 81 -1.30 20.19 10.02
N TYR A 82 -0.60 21.24 9.58
CA TYR A 82 -1.24 22.41 8.99
C TYR A 82 -2.15 22.07 7.81
N ALA A 83 -1.75 21.11 6.98
CA ALA A 83 -2.53 20.62 5.84
C ALA A 83 -3.75 19.78 6.23
N LYS A 84 -3.91 19.39 7.52
CA LYS A 84 -4.95 18.48 8.01
C LYS A 84 -5.06 17.19 7.17
N TRP A 85 -3.96 16.78 6.58
CA TRP A 85 -3.90 15.58 5.74
C TRP A 85 -3.90 14.32 6.61
N SER A 86 -4.58 13.30 6.11
CA SER A 86 -4.47 11.95 6.66
C SER A 86 -4.55 10.92 5.52
N SER A 87 -3.84 9.81 5.64
CA SER A 87 -3.88 8.72 4.66
C SER A 87 -5.29 8.14 4.51
N THR A 88 -6.04 8.06 5.61
CA THR A 88 -7.44 7.62 5.59
C THR A 88 -8.31 8.61 4.82
N GLY A 89 -8.16 9.92 5.08
CA GLY A 89 -8.95 10.94 4.38
C GLY A 89 -8.66 10.99 2.89
N GLU A 90 -7.41 10.81 2.48
CA GLU A 90 -7.04 10.70 1.05
C GLU A 90 -7.62 9.44 0.44
N HIS A 91 -7.50 8.29 1.12
CA HIS A 91 -8.09 7.03 0.68
C HIS A 91 -9.61 7.17 0.47
N ASP A 92 -10.32 7.74 1.44
CA ASP A 92 -11.78 7.91 1.38
C ASP A 92 -12.20 8.82 0.21
N GLN A 93 -11.42 9.88 -0.06
CA GLN A 93 -11.67 10.74 -1.23
C GLN A 93 -11.46 10.00 -2.56
N VAL A 94 -10.34 9.27 -2.67
CA VAL A 94 -10.06 8.46 -3.87
C VAL A 94 -11.12 7.38 -4.05
N LYS A 95 -11.48 6.69 -2.96
CA LYS A 95 -12.54 5.68 -2.97
C LYS A 95 -13.87 6.27 -3.45
N ALA A 96 -14.30 7.41 -2.89
CA ALA A 96 -15.56 8.05 -3.28
C ALA A 96 -15.60 8.43 -4.78
N VAL A 97 -14.46 8.83 -5.35
CA VAL A 97 -14.37 9.10 -6.80
C VAL A 97 -14.47 7.81 -7.61
N GLN A 98 -13.81 6.74 -7.16
CA GLN A 98 -13.87 5.44 -7.85
C GLN A 98 -15.26 4.81 -7.74
N ASP A 99 -15.89 4.86 -6.57
CA ASP A 99 -17.24 4.34 -6.34
C ASP A 99 -18.25 5.00 -7.29
N LYS A 100 -18.20 6.33 -7.47
CA LYS A 100 -19.04 7.03 -8.46
C LYS A 100 -18.79 6.58 -9.90
N LYS A 101 -17.54 6.30 -10.27
CA LYS A 101 -17.22 5.79 -11.60
C LYS A 101 -17.74 4.36 -11.79
N LEU A 102 -17.61 3.51 -10.77
CA LEU A 102 -18.14 2.16 -10.77
C LEU A 102 -19.67 2.19 -10.88
N GLU A 103 -20.34 2.97 -10.06
CA GLU A 103 -21.78 3.15 -10.11
C GLU A 103 -22.27 3.56 -11.52
N ALA A 104 -21.62 4.58 -12.11
CA ALA A 104 -21.94 5.00 -13.47
C ALA A 104 -21.72 3.90 -14.52
N THR A 105 -20.70 3.04 -14.32
CA THR A 105 -20.38 1.93 -15.22
C THR A 105 -21.41 0.80 -15.09
N PHE A 106 -21.87 0.49 -13.87
CA PHE A 106 -22.78 -0.62 -13.60
C PHE A 106 -24.24 -0.24 -13.65
N ALA A 107 -24.60 1.04 -13.49
CA ALA A 107 -26.00 1.51 -13.51
C ALA A 107 -26.83 1.01 -14.72
N PRO A 108 -26.30 0.94 -15.95
CA PRO A 108 -27.06 0.41 -17.09
C PRO A 108 -27.46 -1.05 -16.95
N PHE A 109 -26.74 -1.83 -16.11
CA PHE A 109 -26.92 -3.27 -15.95
C PHE A 109 -27.69 -3.66 -14.68
N ALA A 110 -27.76 -2.76 -13.69
CA ALA A 110 -28.23 -3.05 -12.33
C ALA A 110 -29.65 -3.63 -12.23
N ASN A 111 -30.54 -3.30 -13.18
CA ASN A 111 -31.96 -3.75 -13.18
C ASN A 111 -32.29 -4.71 -14.33
N GLN A 112 -31.24 -5.27 -14.97
CA GLN A 112 -31.46 -6.21 -16.08
C GLN A 112 -31.42 -7.65 -15.57
N PRO A 113 -32.31 -8.55 -16.07
CA PRO A 113 -32.24 -9.97 -15.77
C PRO A 113 -30.91 -10.58 -16.25
N ILE A 114 -30.36 -11.54 -15.46
CA ILE A 114 -29.05 -12.16 -15.74
C ILE A 114 -29.03 -12.85 -17.12
N ASP A 115 -30.10 -13.46 -17.54
CA ASP A 115 -30.24 -14.10 -18.85
C ASP A 115 -30.18 -13.12 -20.03
N GLN A 116 -30.53 -11.86 -19.81
CA GLN A 116 -30.33 -10.77 -20.77
C GLN A 116 -28.88 -10.27 -20.73
N LEU A 117 -28.33 -10.06 -19.54
CA LEU A 117 -26.92 -9.66 -19.36
C LEU A 117 -25.94 -10.67 -19.97
N ALA A 118 -26.28 -11.96 -19.91
CA ALA A 118 -25.50 -13.04 -20.52
C ALA A 118 -25.48 -12.98 -22.06
N LYS A 119 -26.26 -12.11 -22.67
CA LYS A 119 -26.29 -11.87 -24.13
C LYS A 119 -25.78 -10.49 -24.53
N ASP A 120 -25.57 -9.60 -23.56
CA ASP A 120 -25.03 -8.26 -23.80
C ASP A 120 -23.51 -8.30 -23.92
N PRO A 121 -22.90 -7.93 -25.06
CA PRO A 121 -21.48 -7.96 -25.25
C PRO A 121 -20.71 -7.05 -24.27
N LYS A 122 -21.30 -5.95 -23.84
CA LYS A 122 -20.66 -5.02 -22.88
C LYS A 122 -20.69 -5.60 -21.47
N ALA A 123 -21.82 -6.18 -21.07
CA ALA A 123 -21.92 -6.86 -19.78
C ALA A 123 -20.96 -8.06 -19.72
N LEU A 124 -20.89 -8.85 -20.79
CA LEU A 124 -19.95 -9.99 -20.89
C LEU A 124 -18.49 -9.54 -20.80
N ALA A 125 -18.09 -8.49 -21.51
CA ALA A 125 -16.71 -7.99 -21.46
C ALA A 125 -16.33 -7.50 -20.05
N LEU A 126 -17.25 -6.82 -19.36
CA LEU A 126 -17.07 -6.37 -18.00
C LEU A 126 -17.01 -7.55 -17.02
N GLY A 127 -17.96 -8.50 -17.14
CA GLY A 127 -17.99 -9.72 -16.35
C GLY A 127 -16.72 -10.58 -16.52
N GLN A 128 -16.23 -10.70 -17.75
CA GLN A 128 -14.96 -11.40 -18.03
C GLN A 128 -13.77 -10.74 -17.33
N SER A 129 -13.73 -9.42 -17.31
CA SER A 129 -12.67 -8.69 -16.58
C SER A 129 -12.74 -8.96 -15.08
N ILE A 130 -13.94 -8.92 -14.50
CA ILE A 130 -14.14 -9.23 -13.06
C ILE A 130 -13.77 -10.67 -12.77
N PHE A 131 -14.25 -11.61 -13.61
CA PHE A 131 -13.93 -13.04 -13.47
C PHE A 131 -12.44 -13.29 -13.49
N ASN A 132 -11.72 -12.72 -14.44
CA ASN A 132 -10.27 -12.90 -14.56
C ASN A 132 -9.48 -12.36 -13.37
N ASN A 133 -9.95 -11.27 -12.77
CA ASN A 133 -9.26 -10.64 -11.63
C ASN A 133 -9.62 -11.28 -10.28
N THR A 134 -10.77 -11.93 -10.17
CA THR A 134 -11.32 -12.37 -8.89
C THR A 134 -11.51 -13.88 -8.82
N CYS A 135 -12.16 -14.48 -9.83
CA CYS A 135 -12.60 -15.87 -9.81
C CYS A 135 -11.60 -16.84 -10.45
N ALA A 136 -10.87 -16.37 -11.47
CA ALA A 136 -9.98 -17.20 -12.27
C ALA A 136 -8.81 -17.79 -11.47
N THR A 137 -8.43 -17.19 -10.35
CA THR A 137 -7.39 -17.73 -9.45
C THR A 137 -7.72 -19.14 -8.98
N CYS A 138 -8.99 -19.44 -8.73
CA CYS A 138 -9.47 -20.75 -8.30
C CYS A 138 -10.07 -21.55 -9.45
N HIS A 139 -10.89 -20.91 -10.29
CA HIS A 139 -11.65 -21.59 -11.34
C HIS A 139 -10.95 -21.67 -12.70
N GLY A 140 -9.75 -21.09 -12.83
CA GLY A 140 -9.04 -20.99 -14.11
C GLY A 140 -9.62 -19.90 -15.01
N SER A 141 -8.81 -19.34 -15.93
CA SER A 141 -9.24 -18.27 -16.85
C SER A 141 -10.34 -18.67 -17.82
N THR A 142 -10.50 -19.98 -18.06
CA THR A 142 -11.57 -20.57 -18.90
C THR A 142 -12.77 -21.07 -18.09
N GLY A 143 -12.71 -20.98 -16.73
CA GLY A 143 -13.74 -21.50 -15.86
C GLY A 143 -13.79 -23.02 -15.72
N GLN A 144 -12.79 -23.76 -16.29
CA GLN A 144 -12.77 -25.24 -16.27
C GLN A 144 -12.39 -25.83 -14.91
N GLY A 145 -12.08 -24.98 -13.93
CA GLY A 145 -11.72 -25.42 -12.60
C GLY A 145 -10.29 -25.97 -12.49
N ALA A 146 -10.01 -26.54 -11.33
CA ALA A 146 -8.77 -27.21 -11.01
C ALA A 146 -9.03 -28.27 -9.91
N ILE A 147 -8.02 -29.03 -9.48
CA ILE A 147 -8.16 -29.97 -8.37
C ILE A 147 -8.63 -29.22 -7.11
N GLY A 148 -9.82 -29.57 -6.61
CA GLY A 148 -10.46 -28.92 -5.46
C GLY A 148 -11.35 -27.71 -5.81
N TYR A 149 -11.39 -27.27 -7.08
CA TYR A 149 -12.24 -26.18 -7.54
C TYR A 149 -13.15 -26.65 -8.70
N PRO A 150 -14.49 -26.48 -8.60
CA PRO A 150 -15.42 -26.98 -9.58
C PRO A 150 -15.23 -26.33 -10.96
N ASN A 151 -15.51 -27.10 -12.00
CA ASN A 151 -15.68 -26.62 -13.35
C ASN A 151 -16.98 -25.81 -13.43
N LEU A 152 -16.93 -24.58 -13.94
CA LEU A 152 -18.06 -23.67 -14.09
C LEU A 152 -18.60 -23.68 -15.53
N SER A 153 -17.97 -24.42 -16.43
CA SER A 153 -18.30 -24.48 -17.86
C SER A 153 -18.95 -25.80 -18.28
N ASP A 154 -19.17 -26.73 -17.34
CA ASP A 154 -19.88 -27.98 -17.60
C ASP A 154 -21.35 -27.93 -17.13
N ASP A 155 -22.08 -29.02 -17.33
CA ASP A 155 -23.50 -29.11 -16.95
C ASP A 155 -23.72 -29.68 -15.53
N ILE A 156 -22.65 -29.81 -14.74
CA ILE A 156 -22.70 -30.40 -13.37
C ILE A 156 -22.75 -29.30 -12.32
N TRP A 157 -23.94 -29.09 -11.76
CA TRP A 157 -24.19 -28.05 -10.77
C TRP A 157 -24.48 -28.64 -9.38
N HIS A 158 -23.54 -28.56 -8.46
CA HIS A 158 -23.73 -29.03 -7.08
C HIS A 158 -24.79 -28.24 -6.30
N TRP A 159 -24.90 -26.94 -6.57
CA TRP A 159 -25.80 -26.00 -5.86
C TRP A 159 -26.93 -25.46 -6.74
N GLY A 160 -27.09 -26.03 -7.95
CA GLY A 160 -28.03 -25.60 -8.96
C GLY A 160 -27.47 -24.56 -9.94
N GLY A 161 -27.91 -24.68 -11.20
CA GLY A 161 -27.43 -23.88 -12.36
C GLY A 161 -28.41 -22.81 -12.85
N THR A 162 -29.47 -22.51 -12.08
CA THR A 162 -30.35 -21.39 -12.46
C THR A 162 -29.69 -20.04 -12.19
N PRO A 163 -29.98 -18.97 -12.93
CA PRO A 163 -29.41 -17.66 -12.72
C PRO A 163 -29.43 -17.19 -11.25
N ASP A 164 -30.56 -17.38 -10.56
CA ASP A 164 -30.74 -16.97 -9.17
C ASP A 164 -29.84 -17.76 -8.22
N LEU A 165 -29.70 -19.08 -8.42
CA LEU A 165 -28.85 -19.94 -7.60
C LEU A 165 -27.37 -19.66 -7.84
N VAL A 166 -26.99 -19.35 -9.08
CA VAL A 166 -25.62 -18.89 -9.41
C VAL A 166 -25.35 -17.55 -8.73
N LEU A 167 -26.27 -16.59 -8.83
CA LEU A 167 -26.16 -15.30 -8.16
C LEU A 167 -26.03 -15.47 -6.65
N GLN A 168 -26.90 -16.29 -6.04
CA GLN A 168 -26.81 -16.61 -4.60
C GLN A 168 -25.47 -17.22 -4.24
N THR A 169 -24.94 -18.12 -5.07
CA THR A 169 -23.64 -18.76 -4.85
C THR A 169 -22.50 -17.73 -4.85
N VAL A 170 -22.55 -16.73 -5.72
CA VAL A 170 -21.56 -15.66 -5.81
C VAL A 170 -21.67 -14.69 -4.62
N LEU A 171 -22.91 -14.28 -4.27
CA LEU A 171 -23.13 -13.29 -3.20
C LEU A 171 -22.83 -13.83 -1.82
N ASP A 172 -23.34 -15.02 -1.50
CA ASP A 172 -23.34 -15.59 -0.15
C ASP A 172 -22.22 -16.61 0.06
N GLY A 173 -21.51 -17.00 -1.02
CA GLY A 173 -20.55 -18.10 -0.96
C GLY A 173 -21.23 -19.46 -0.78
N ARG A 174 -20.42 -20.49 -0.53
CA ARG A 174 -20.89 -21.85 -0.22
C ARG A 174 -19.99 -22.52 0.81
N GLU A 175 -20.56 -23.43 1.58
CA GLU A 175 -19.75 -24.28 2.46
C GLU A 175 -18.68 -25.02 1.66
N GLY A 176 -17.45 -24.98 2.15
CA GLY A 176 -16.25 -25.38 1.44
C GLY A 176 -15.23 -24.26 1.51
N VAL A 177 -14.70 -23.84 0.37
CA VAL A 177 -13.65 -22.79 0.32
C VAL A 177 -14.07 -21.59 -0.54
N MET A 178 -15.32 -21.54 -1.03
CA MET A 178 -15.79 -20.39 -1.80
C MET A 178 -16.29 -19.28 -0.86
N PRO A 179 -15.54 -18.15 -0.70
CA PRO A 179 -15.99 -17.03 0.11
C PRO A 179 -17.18 -16.30 -0.53
N GLU A 180 -17.90 -15.56 0.30
CA GLU A 180 -18.93 -14.62 -0.16
C GLU A 180 -18.31 -13.42 -0.88
N TRP A 181 -18.85 -13.06 -2.03
CA TRP A 181 -18.39 -11.91 -2.80
C TRP A 181 -19.41 -10.75 -2.81
N GLY A 182 -20.56 -10.93 -2.14
CA GLY A 182 -21.62 -9.95 -2.10
C GLY A 182 -21.12 -8.58 -1.64
N THR A 183 -20.38 -8.52 -0.54
CA THR A 183 -19.88 -7.25 0.00
C THR A 183 -18.76 -6.62 -0.85
N ALA A 184 -18.02 -7.42 -1.62
CA ALA A 184 -16.90 -6.93 -2.43
C ALA A 184 -17.34 -6.46 -3.83
N LEU A 185 -18.43 -7.02 -4.36
CA LEU A 185 -18.92 -6.75 -5.72
C LEU A 185 -20.13 -5.81 -5.76
N THR A 186 -20.80 -5.55 -4.63
CA THR A 186 -22.01 -4.70 -4.56
C THR A 186 -21.79 -3.31 -3.98
N ASN A 187 -20.54 -2.93 -3.68
CA ASN A 187 -20.20 -1.59 -3.19
C ASN A 187 -19.76 -0.66 -4.32
#